data_89c4d04f515c34801d3089b1f8bc2efb
#
_entry.id   89c4d04f515c34801d3089b1f8bc2efb
#
_cell.length_a   1.000
_cell.length_b   1.000
_cell.length_c   1.000
_cell.angle_alpha   90.00
_cell.angle_beta   90.00
_cell.angle_gamma   90.00
#
_symmetry.space_group_name_H-M   'P 1'
#
loop_
_entity.id
_entity.type
_entity.pdbx_description
1 polymer ?
#
loop_
_entity_poly.entity_id
_entity_poly.type
_entity_poly.pdbx_seq_one_letter_code
_entity_poly.pdbx_strand_id
1 'polypeptide(L)'
;MPNPNRARIVFTALALLGAAGIATPATPVAVDPQLVALVANKARTPAYVARDAARHPAEELSFFGIKPDMTVVELWPGGGYWTEILGPYLAKSGHYYVAQPVPGNKEEDEGVARWRAKVAAQKERMGAVKETLLGAGQFDFAPPGSADLVVTFRNLHNWVGNGIADAVLAGCFRALKPGGILGIEDHRGRNDRPQDPKVESGYLREDYTIALVKKAGFELVGSSEINANPKDTKDWVDGVWTLPPTLSQGDKDRARYVAVGEGDNFVLKFRKPAR
;
A
#
# COMPACT_ATOMS: atom_id res chain seq x y z
N MET A 1 14.95 -79.31 12.55
CA MET A 1 14.81 -78.38 13.71
C MET A 1 14.53 -77.02 13.19
N PRO A 2 13.36 -76.44 13.38
CA PRO A 2 13.05 -75.06 12.87
C PRO A 2 13.45 -74.03 13.91
N ASN A 3 14.03 -72.97 13.44
CA ASN A 3 14.46 -71.78 14.20
C ASN A 3 13.28 -70.81 14.37
N PRO A 4 12.86 -70.45 15.60
CA PRO A 4 11.81 -69.45 15.83
C PRO A 4 12.42 -68.19 16.32
N ASN A 5 12.48 -67.14 15.45
CA ASN A 5 12.51 -65.71 15.89
C ASN A 5 12.35 -64.79 14.70
N ARG A 6 11.10 -64.53 14.30
CA ARG A 6 10.74 -63.39 13.50
C ARG A 6 10.06 -62.37 14.40
N ALA A 7 10.82 -61.40 14.86
CA ALA A 7 10.27 -60.23 15.50
C ALA A 7 9.44 -59.41 14.48
N ARG A 8 8.13 -59.26 14.72
CA ARG A 8 7.25 -58.38 13.98
C ARG A 8 7.44 -56.97 14.51
N ILE A 9 8.02 -56.08 13.68
CA ILE A 9 8.05 -54.67 13.94
C ILE A 9 6.67 -54.10 13.53
N VAL A 10 5.91 -53.65 14.52
CA VAL A 10 4.64 -52.94 14.31
C VAL A 10 4.98 -51.47 14.13
N PHE A 11 4.84 -50.96 12.92
CA PHE A 11 4.89 -49.50 12.65
C PHE A 11 3.56 -48.89 13.08
N THR A 12 3.56 -48.14 14.17
CA THR A 12 2.45 -47.31 14.56
C THR A 12 2.55 -45.99 13.76
N ALA A 13 1.71 -45.83 12.74
CA ALA A 13 1.59 -44.57 12.00
C ALA A 13 0.90 -43.52 12.89
N LEU A 14 1.66 -42.56 13.35
CA LEU A 14 1.13 -41.39 14.04
C LEU A 14 0.54 -40.45 12.99
N ALA A 15 -0.78 -40.41 12.87
CA ALA A 15 -1.48 -39.43 12.01
C ALA A 15 -1.42 -38.05 12.67
N LEU A 16 -0.60 -37.15 12.14
CA LEU A 16 -0.65 -35.74 12.46
C LEU A 16 -1.91 -35.11 11.82
N LEU A 17 -2.95 -34.97 12.61
CA LEU A 17 -4.08 -34.10 12.24
C LEU A 17 -3.61 -32.66 12.23
N GLY A 18 -3.30 -32.14 11.03
CA GLY A 18 -3.10 -30.72 10.81
C GLY A 18 -4.41 -29.99 11.09
N ALA A 19 -4.46 -29.20 12.16
CA ALA A 19 -5.55 -28.29 12.42
C ALA A 19 -5.54 -27.22 11.32
N ALA A 20 -6.44 -27.36 10.34
CA ALA A 20 -6.78 -26.28 9.42
C ALA A 20 -7.41 -25.16 10.26
N GLY A 21 -6.64 -24.12 10.54
CA GLY A 21 -7.15 -22.93 11.19
C GLY A 21 -8.26 -22.34 10.32
N ILE A 22 -9.48 -22.38 10.82
CA ILE A 22 -10.62 -21.68 10.23
C ILE A 22 -10.30 -20.20 10.38
N ALA A 23 -9.96 -19.53 9.25
CA ALA A 23 -9.82 -18.08 9.20
C ALA A 23 -11.18 -17.48 9.59
N THR A 24 -11.27 -16.90 10.76
CA THR A 24 -12.44 -16.10 11.17
C THR A 24 -12.58 -14.96 10.18
N PRO A 25 -13.78 -14.74 9.59
CA PRO A 25 -14.00 -13.59 8.74
C PRO A 25 -13.67 -12.31 9.53
N ALA A 26 -12.82 -11.47 8.97
CA ALA A 26 -12.47 -10.20 9.58
C ALA A 26 -13.75 -9.39 9.83
N THR A 27 -13.96 -8.93 11.06
CA THR A 27 -15.09 -8.05 11.39
C THR A 27 -15.00 -6.82 10.47
N PRO A 28 -16.10 -6.43 9.80
CA PRO A 28 -16.09 -5.24 8.97
C PRO A 28 -15.61 -4.04 9.78
N VAL A 29 -14.57 -3.36 9.31
CA VAL A 29 -14.07 -2.14 9.94
C VAL A 29 -15.13 -1.06 9.75
N ALA A 30 -15.58 -0.43 10.84
CA ALA A 30 -16.50 0.70 10.74
C ALA A 30 -15.79 1.85 9.99
N VAL A 31 -16.41 2.33 8.92
CA VAL A 31 -15.88 3.43 8.12
C VAL A 31 -16.08 4.74 8.89
N ASP A 32 -15.02 5.56 8.99
CA ASP A 32 -15.06 6.85 9.66
C ASP A 32 -15.97 7.83 8.88
N PRO A 33 -17.06 8.35 9.49
CA PRO A 33 -17.97 9.29 8.83
C PRO A 33 -17.28 10.58 8.36
N GLN A 34 -16.23 11.04 9.04
CA GLN A 34 -15.46 12.21 8.62
C GLN A 34 -14.71 11.93 7.32
N LEU A 35 -14.13 10.74 7.16
CA LEU A 35 -13.50 10.33 5.89
C LEU A 35 -14.54 10.27 4.77
N VAL A 36 -15.71 9.68 5.00
CA VAL A 36 -16.80 9.65 4.01
C VAL A 36 -17.17 11.06 3.54
N ALA A 37 -17.33 11.99 4.48
CA ALA A 37 -17.64 13.39 4.15
C ALA A 37 -16.53 14.09 3.35
N LEU A 38 -15.25 13.80 3.66
CA LEU A 38 -14.12 14.36 2.94
C LEU A 38 -13.98 13.76 1.54
N VAL A 39 -14.24 12.47 1.37
CA VAL A 39 -14.26 11.81 0.06
C VAL A 39 -15.34 12.40 -0.83
N ALA A 40 -16.52 12.68 -0.30
CA ALA A 40 -17.63 13.30 -1.01
C ALA A 40 -17.48 14.82 -1.26
N ASN A 41 -16.38 15.43 -0.81
CA ASN A 41 -16.19 16.88 -0.89
C ASN A 41 -16.00 17.35 -2.34
N LYS A 42 -16.85 18.27 -2.80
CA LYS A 42 -16.83 18.83 -4.15
C LYS A 42 -15.58 19.66 -4.50
N ALA A 43 -14.77 20.04 -3.50
CA ALA A 43 -13.50 20.73 -3.72
C ALA A 43 -12.36 19.79 -4.15
N ARG A 44 -12.60 18.46 -4.18
CA ARG A 44 -11.65 17.50 -4.71
C ARG A 44 -11.57 17.56 -6.23
N THR A 45 -10.39 17.26 -6.77
CA THR A 45 -10.15 17.18 -8.20
C THR A 45 -11.11 16.16 -8.85
N PRO A 46 -11.95 16.54 -9.84
CA PRO A 46 -12.94 15.63 -10.43
C PRO A 46 -12.35 14.32 -10.98
N ALA A 47 -11.16 14.39 -11.60
CA ALA A 47 -10.45 13.20 -12.08
C ALA A 47 -10.04 12.24 -10.94
N TYR A 48 -9.90 12.71 -9.72
CA TYR A 48 -9.65 11.88 -8.54
C TYR A 48 -10.94 11.27 -8.01
N VAL A 49 -11.99 12.05 -7.91
CA VAL A 49 -13.32 11.57 -7.49
C VAL A 49 -13.81 10.44 -8.40
N ALA A 50 -13.57 10.52 -9.69
CA ALA A 50 -13.92 9.46 -10.65
C ALA A 50 -13.23 8.10 -10.35
N ARG A 51 -12.19 8.10 -9.54
CA ARG A 51 -11.42 6.90 -9.16
C ARG A 51 -11.83 6.31 -7.80
N ASP A 52 -12.66 7.01 -7.04
CA ASP A 52 -13.02 6.59 -5.68
C ASP A 52 -13.71 5.22 -5.65
N ALA A 53 -14.52 4.92 -6.68
CA ALA A 53 -15.18 3.62 -6.80
C ALA A 53 -14.23 2.43 -7.00
N ALA A 54 -12.98 2.68 -7.44
CA ALA A 54 -11.96 1.66 -7.60
C ALA A 54 -10.94 1.65 -6.45
N ARG A 55 -10.96 2.68 -5.59
CA ARG A 55 -9.95 2.89 -4.54
C ARG A 55 -10.49 2.91 -3.13
N HIS A 56 -11.80 2.98 -2.97
CA HIS A 56 -12.50 2.92 -1.69
C HIS A 56 -11.80 3.70 -0.55
N PRO A 57 -11.48 5.01 -0.75
CA PRO A 57 -10.51 5.70 0.09
C PRO A 57 -10.93 5.86 1.55
N ALA A 58 -12.24 6.00 1.84
CA ALA A 58 -12.71 6.10 3.21
C ALA A 58 -12.57 4.76 3.95
N GLU A 59 -12.89 3.66 3.27
CA GLU A 59 -12.79 2.30 3.78
C GLU A 59 -11.33 1.90 4.01
N GLU A 60 -10.45 2.20 3.05
CA GLU A 60 -9.03 1.87 3.14
C GLU A 60 -8.33 2.61 4.28
N LEU A 61 -8.52 3.92 4.39
CA LEU A 61 -7.96 4.71 5.49
C LEU A 61 -8.53 4.27 6.84
N SER A 62 -9.82 3.92 6.91
CA SER A 62 -10.43 3.36 8.12
C SER A 62 -9.83 1.99 8.48
N PHE A 63 -9.56 1.13 7.48
CA PHE A 63 -8.86 -0.13 7.69
C PHE A 63 -7.46 0.07 8.28
N PHE A 64 -6.70 1.05 7.83
CA PHE A 64 -5.43 1.39 8.43
C PHE A 64 -5.58 1.93 9.87
N GLY A 65 -6.76 2.41 10.22
CA GLY A 65 -7.09 2.90 11.57
C GLY A 65 -6.62 4.34 11.80
N ILE A 66 -6.61 5.16 10.75
CA ILE A 66 -6.30 6.58 10.85
C ILE A 66 -7.24 7.30 11.82
N LYS A 67 -6.71 8.30 12.52
CA LYS A 67 -7.49 9.22 13.37
C LYS A 67 -7.05 10.67 13.15
N PRO A 68 -7.93 11.66 13.37
CA PRO A 68 -7.67 13.05 13.02
C PRO A 68 -6.57 13.73 13.83
N ASP A 69 -6.17 13.15 14.96
CA ASP A 69 -5.13 13.64 15.85
C ASP A 69 -3.76 12.96 15.68
N MET A 70 -3.64 12.05 14.69
CA MET A 70 -2.41 11.31 14.41
C MET A 70 -1.34 12.16 13.71
N THR A 71 -0.09 11.74 13.89
CA THR A 71 1.01 12.08 13.00
C THR A 71 1.04 11.05 11.86
N VAL A 72 0.75 11.49 10.64
CA VAL A 72 0.68 10.64 9.44
C VAL A 72 1.75 11.04 8.44
N VAL A 73 2.39 10.06 7.82
CA VAL A 73 3.34 10.26 6.72
C VAL A 73 2.81 9.58 5.48
N GLU A 74 2.59 10.34 4.40
CA GLU A 74 2.31 9.82 3.06
C GLU A 74 3.62 9.76 2.27
N LEU A 75 3.93 8.58 1.71
CA LEU A 75 5.13 8.38 0.90
C LEU A 75 4.79 8.45 -0.59
N TRP A 76 5.51 9.29 -1.33
CA TRP A 76 5.36 9.53 -2.76
C TRP A 76 3.91 9.77 -3.18
N PRO A 77 3.36 10.96 -2.90
CA PRO A 77 1.94 11.30 -3.06
C PRO A 77 1.48 11.34 -4.52
N GLY A 78 2.42 11.29 -5.47
CA GLY A 78 2.15 11.48 -6.89
C GLY A 78 1.43 12.80 -7.15
N GLY A 79 0.30 12.77 -7.86
CA GLY A 79 -0.50 13.98 -8.12
C GLY A 79 -1.31 14.49 -6.93
N GLY A 80 -1.29 13.79 -5.77
CA GLY A 80 -1.97 14.22 -4.54
C GLY A 80 -3.41 13.72 -4.38
N TYR A 81 -3.74 12.54 -4.92
CA TYR A 81 -5.05 11.92 -4.71
C TYR A 81 -5.38 11.76 -3.23
N TRP A 82 -4.48 11.11 -2.49
CA TRP A 82 -4.62 10.88 -1.06
C TRP A 82 -4.41 12.15 -0.24
N THR A 83 -3.50 13.03 -0.69
CA THR A 83 -3.25 14.34 -0.08
C THR A 83 -4.53 15.17 0.04
N GLU A 84 -5.43 15.12 -0.97
CA GLU A 84 -6.71 15.84 -0.96
C GLU A 84 -7.70 15.33 0.11
N ILE A 85 -7.45 14.16 0.68
CA ILE A 85 -8.23 13.55 1.76
C ILE A 85 -7.48 13.68 3.10
N LEU A 86 -6.20 13.27 3.13
CA LEU A 86 -5.38 13.25 4.34
C LEU A 86 -5.12 14.66 4.90
N GLY A 87 -4.82 15.63 4.02
CA GLY A 87 -4.59 17.01 4.45
C GLY A 87 -5.76 17.56 5.26
N PRO A 88 -6.98 17.64 4.70
CA PRO A 88 -8.16 18.12 5.43
C PRO A 88 -8.53 17.29 6.65
N TYR A 89 -8.29 15.97 6.62
CA TYR A 89 -8.60 15.10 7.75
C TYR A 89 -7.73 15.40 8.96
N LEU A 90 -6.45 15.71 8.73
CA LEU A 90 -5.46 15.97 9.76
C LEU A 90 -5.32 17.46 10.13
N ALA A 91 -5.88 18.36 9.32
CA ALA A 91 -5.64 19.80 9.38
C ALA A 91 -5.90 20.43 10.76
N LYS A 92 -6.85 19.91 11.52
CA LYS A 92 -7.33 20.53 12.77
C LYS A 92 -6.51 20.12 14.00
N SER A 93 -6.10 18.87 14.11
CA SER A 93 -5.51 18.31 15.32
C SER A 93 -4.33 17.35 15.07
N GLY A 94 -4.12 16.94 13.81
CA GLY A 94 -3.05 16.03 13.45
C GLY A 94 -1.79 16.71 12.91
N HIS A 95 -0.82 15.89 12.54
CA HIS A 95 0.39 16.33 11.86
C HIS A 95 0.54 15.53 10.56
N TYR A 96 0.70 16.23 9.44
CA TYR A 96 0.79 15.61 8.14
C TYR A 96 2.15 15.88 7.50
N TYR A 97 2.89 14.79 7.27
CA TYR A 97 4.14 14.78 6.53
C TYR A 97 3.92 14.15 5.15
N VAL A 98 4.56 14.71 4.14
CA VAL A 98 4.57 14.17 2.78
C VAL A 98 6.02 14.00 2.33
N ALA A 99 6.43 12.76 2.13
CA ALA A 99 7.75 12.44 1.61
C ALA A 99 7.71 12.37 0.09
N GLN A 100 8.12 13.45 -0.58
CA GLN A 100 8.22 13.53 -2.03
C GLN A 100 9.35 12.66 -2.57
N PRO A 101 9.27 12.15 -3.80
CA PRO A 101 10.44 11.59 -4.45
C PRO A 101 11.54 12.66 -4.55
N VAL A 102 12.81 12.24 -4.45
CA VAL A 102 13.92 13.09 -4.87
C VAL A 102 13.90 13.08 -6.40
N PRO A 103 13.62 14.22 -7.06
CA PRO A 103 13.48 14.22 -8.52
C PRO A 103 14.78 13.83 -9.21
N GLY A 104 14.71 12.92 -10.15
CA GLY A 104 15.83 12.48 -10.98
C GLY A 104 15.81 13.07 -12.39
N ASN A 105 14.70 13.73 -12.75
CA ASN A 105 14.52 14.33 -14.08
C ASN A 105 13.51 15.49 -14.04
N LYS A 106 13.41 16.22 -15.16
CA LYS A 106 12.54 17.41 -15.29
C LYS A 106 11.04 17.10 -15.10
N GLU A 107 10.58 15.94 -15.56
CA GLU A 107 9.15 15.57 -15.45
C GLU A 107 8.75 15.33 -13.99
N GLU A 108 9.64 14.69 -13.21
CA GLU A 108 9.45 14.49 -11.77
C GLU A 108 9.47 15.83 -11.02
N ASP A 109 10.42 16.73 -11.34
CA ASP A 109 10.45 18.10 -10.79
C ASP A 109 9.15 18.84 -11.06
N GLU A 110 8.65 18.80 -12.29
CA GLU A 110 7.37 19.41 -12.66
C GLU A 110 6.19 18.75 -11.94
N GLY A 111 6.24 17.43 -11.71
CA GLY A 111 5.26 16.68 -10.92
C GLY A 111 5.18 17.19 -9.48
N VAL A 112 6.32 17.32 -8.83
CA VAL A 112 6.43 17.85 -7.46
C VAL A 112 5.98 19.33 -7.42
N ALA A 113 6.37 20.14 -8.41
CA ALA A 113 5.95 21.53 -8.50
C ALA A 113 4.42 21.67 -8.65
N ARG A 114 3.78 20.84 -9.47
CA ARG A 114 2.31 20.80 -9.59
C ARG A 114 1.63 20.42 -8.29
N TRP A 115 2.17 19.44 -7.57
CA TRP A 115 1.66 19.04 -6.25
C TRP A 115 1.77 20.21 -5.25
N ARG A 116 2.93 20.88 -5.15
CA ARG A 116 3.14 22.05 -4.28
C ARG A 116 2.15 23.18 -4.59
N ALA A 117 1.94 23.49 -5.87
CA ALA A 117 0.98 24.50 -6.31
C ALA A 117 -0.45 24.14 -5.87
N LYS A 118 -0.84 22.86 -5.99
CA LYS A 118 -2.15 22.35 -5.54
C LYS A 118 -2.32 22.52 -4.02
N VAL A 119 -1.34 22.13 -3.23
CA VAL A 119 -1.40 22.26 -1.76
C VAL A 119 -1.46 23.72 -1.36
N ALA A 120 -0.65 24.58 -1.98
CA ALA A 120 -0.65 26.02 -1.73
C ALA A 120 -2.01 26.67 -2.04
N ALA A 121 -2.63 26.31 -3.17
CA ALA A 121 -3.95 26.81 -3.57
C ALA A 121 -5.09 26.38 -2.60
N GLN A 122 -4.88 25.34 -1.82
CA GLN A 122 -5.87 24.81 -0.87
C GLN A 122 -5.39 24.86 0.58
N LYS A 123 -4.45 25.77 0.90
CA LYS A 123 -3.77 25.85 2.20
C LYS A 123 -4.72 25.87 3.40
N GLU A 124 -5.81 26.63 3.31
CA GLU A 124 -6.80 26.73 4.40
C GLU A 124 -7.47 25.38 4.68
N ARG A 125 -7.72 24.60 3.63
CA ARG A 125 -8.35 23.27 3.75
C ARG A 125 -7.34 22.19 4.14
N MET A 126 -6.11 22.26 3.62
CA MET A 126 -5.07 21.25 3.82
C MET A 126 -4.37 21.36 5.17
N GLY A 127 -4.44 22.51 5.83
CA GLY A 127 -3.67 22.77 7.06
C GLY A 127 -2.17 22.85 6.82
N ALA A 128 -1.39 22.54 7.83
CA ALA A 128 0.06 22.55 7.77
C ALA A 128 0.59 21.22 7.24
N VAL A 129 0.93 21.16 5.96
CA VAL A 129 1.60 20.02 5.32
C VAL A 129 3.12 20.22 5.42
N LYS A 130 3.82 19.24 6.01
CA LYS A 130 5.27 19.24 6.11
C LYS A 130 5.86 18.37 5.01
N GLU A 131 6.50 19.02 4.05
CA GLU A 131 7.17 18.33 2.94
C GLU A 131 8.57 17.85 3.36
N THR A 132 8.90 16.62 3.01
CA THR A 132 10.21 15.99 3.16
C THR A 132 10.57 15.25 1.87
N LEU A 133 11.73 14.59 1.83
CA LEU A 133 12.21 13.86 0.65
C LEU A 133 12.42 12.38 0.97
N LEU A 134 12.21 11.53 -0.04
CA LEU A 134 12.43 10.10 0.02
C LEU A 134 13.08 9.58 -1.27
N GLY A 135 14.24 8.96 -1.16
CA GLY A 135 15.02 8.41 -2.26
C GLY A 135 16.40 9.06 -2.39
N ALA A 136 17.22 8.59 -3.32
CA ALA A 136 18.59 9.08 -3.56
C ALA A 136 19.43 9.24 -2.28
N GLY A 137 19.36 8.23 -1.38
CA GLY A 137 20.07 8.24 -0.11
C GLY A 137 19.37 8.95 1.06
N GLN A 138 18.22 9.59 0.81
CA GLN A 138 17.40 10.26 1.84
C GLN A 138 16.25 9.33 2.25
N PHE A 139 16.36 8.71 3.42
CA PHE A 139 15.38 7.75 3.95
C PHE A 139 14.90 8.12 5.37
N ASP A 140 15.23 9.31 5.86
CA ASP A 140 14.76 9.87 7.13
C ASP A 140 13.76 11.00 6.85
N PHE A 141 12.56 10.61 6.47
CA PHE A 141 11.49 11.49 6.00
C PHE A 141 10.55 12.00 7.10
N ALA A 142 10.74 11.58 8.34
CA ALA A 142 10.07 12.09 9.52
C ALA A 142 10.98 11.90 10.74
N PRO A 143 10.79 12.67 11.83
CA PRO A 143 11.55 12.46 13.06
C PRO A 143 11.38 11.03 13.59
N PRO A 144 12.45 10.37 14.06
CA PRO A 144 12.36 9.01 14.56
C PRO A 144 11.31 8.85 15.66
N GLY A 145 10.50 7.80 15.59
CA GLY A 145 9.49 7.47 16.56
C GLY A 145 8.36 8.52 16.71
N SER A 146 8.12 9.34 15.68
CA SER A 146 7.11 10.40 15.75
C SER A 146 5.79 10.03 15.05
N ALA A 147 5.81 9.15 14.05
CA ALA A 147 4.64 8.82 13.27
C ALA A 147 3.76 7.75 13.93
N ASP A 148 2.45 7.97 13.92
CA ASP A 148 1.46 6.97 14.30
C ASP A 148 1.12 6.05 13.12
N LEU A 149 1.13 6.63 11.90
CA LEU A 149 0.78 5.95 10.67
C LEU A 149 1.72 6.41 9.54
N VAL A 150 2.30 5.47 8.82
CA VAL A 150 2.96 5.68 7.52
C VAL A 150 2.14 4.97 6.47
N VAL A 151 1.82 5.64 5.36
CA VAL A 151 1.04 5.06 4.26
C VAL A 151 1.75 5.22 2.92
N THR A 152 1.57 4.21 2.08
CA THR A 152 2.01 4.24 0.69
C THR A 152 1.00 3.54 -0.20
N PHE A 153 0.77 4.13 -1.37
CA PHE A 153 -0.25 3.68 -2.29
C PHE A 153 0.35 3.50 -3.68
N ARG A 154 0.59 2.25 -4.06
CA ARG A 154 1.11 1.86 -5.38
C ARG A 154 2.48 2.47 -5.71
N ASN A 155 3.40 2.36 -4.74
CA ASN A 155 4.79 2.79 -4.90
C ASN A 155 5.81 1.69 -4.58
N LEU A 156 5.43 0.69 -3.78
CA LEU A 156 6.37 -0.34 -3.33
C LEU A 156 6.98 -1.10 -4.51
N HIS A 157 6.19 -1.35 -5.57
CA HIS A 157 6.67 -1.96 -6.81
C HIS A 157 7.82 -1.16 -7.44
N ASN A 158 7.76 0.18 -7.44
CA ASN A 158 8.84 1.04 -7.92
C ASN A 158 10.09 0.90 -7.05
N TRP A 159 9.92 0.86 -5.72
CA TRP A 159 11.07 0.73 -4.81
C TRP A 159 11.74 -0.63 -4.90
N VAL A 160 10.97 -1.70 -5.13
CA VAL A 160 11.50 -3.05 -5.39
C VAL A 160 12.27 -3.06 -6.71
N GLY A 161 11.67 -2.57 -7.80
CA GLY A 161 12.31 -2.52 -9.11
C GLY A 161 13.60 -1.68 -9.13
N ASN A 162 13.64 -0.62 -8.33
CA ASN A 162 14.81 0.25 -8.18
C ASN A 162 15.81 -0.20 -7.09
N GLY A 163 15.55 -1.31 -6.39
CA GLY A 163 16.46 -1.86 -5.38
C GLY A 163 16.57 -1.03 -4.09
N ILE A 164 15.62 -0.14 -3.80
CA ILE A 164 15.62 0.73 -2.62
C ILE A 164 14.59 0.34 -1.55
N ALA A 165 13.80 -0.70 -1.77
CA ALA A 165 12.70 -1.09 -0.88
C ALA A 165 13.16 -1.37 0.55
N ASP A 166 14.28 -2.08 0.75
CA ASP A 166 14.83 -2.34 2.10
C ASP A 166 15.16 -1.03 2.84
N ALA A 167 15.74 -0.04 2.16
CA ALA A 167 16.09 1.25 2.76
C ALA A 167 14.83 2.09 3.10
N VAL A 168 13.83 2.09 2.24
CA VAL A 168 12.53 2.75 2.47
C VAL A 168 11.83 2.13 3.68
N LEU A 169 11.72 0.80 3.74
CA LEU A 169 11.09 0.09 4.85
C LEU A 169 11.82 0.31 6.18
N ALA A 170 13.16 0.36 6.16
CA ALA A 170 13.94 0.75 7.33
C ALA A 170 13.65 2.19 7.77
N GLY A 171 13.46 3.14 6.83
CA GLY A 171 13.00 4.49 7.08
C GLY A 171 11.62 4.53 7.73
N CYS A 172 10.66 3.75 7.19
CA CYS A 172 9.33 3.60 7.81
C CYS A 172 9.43 3.09 9.25
N PHE A 173 10.27 2.08 9.47
CA PHE A 173 10.47 1.52 10.81
C PHE A 173 11.05 2.54 11.79
N ARG A 174 12.01 3.38 11.35
CA ARG A 174 12.55 4.46 12.19
C ARG A 174 11.52 5.53 12.49
N ALA A 175 10.75 5.97 11.49
CA ALA A 175 9.77 7.04 11.63
C ALA A 175 8.62 6.68 12.56
N LEU A 176 8.16 5.42 12.54
CA LEU A 176 7.02 4.96 13.31
C LEU A 176 7.33 4.85 14.83
N LYS A 177 6.37 5.23 15.64
CA LYS A 177 6.30 4.90 17.07
C LYS A 177 6.28 3.38 17.28
N PRO A 178 6.72 2.85 18.42
CA PRO A 178 6.36 1.49 18.85
C PRO A 178 4.83 1.32 18.81
N GLY A 179 4.34 0.26 18.17
CA GLY A 179 2.90 0.04 17.95
C GLY A 179 2.31 0.79 16.75
N GLY A 180 3.07 1.70 16.12
CA GLY A 180 2.63 2.46 14.94
C GLY A 180 2.40 1.57 13.71
N ILE A 181 1.60 2.05 12.79
CA ILE A 181 1.09 1.30 11.63
C ILE A 181 1.79 1.71 10.34
N LEU A 182 2.14 0.72 9.52
CA LEU A 182 2.51 0.88 8.12
C LEU A 182 1.38 0.31 7.27
N GLY A 183 0.70 1.18 6.50
CA GLY A 183 -0.32 0.83 5.53
C GLY A 183 0.27 0.78 4.13
N ILE A 184 0.05 -0.33 3.42
CA ILE A 184 0.54 -0.54 2.05
C ILE A 184 -0.60 -0.99 1.16
N GLU A 185 -0.88 -0.22 0.10
CA GLU A 185 -1.64 -0.66 -1.07
C GLU A 185 -0.67 -0.82 -2.24
N ASP A 186 -0.73 -1.95 -2.97
CA ASP A 186 0.00 -2.09 -4.23
C ASP A 186 -0.65 -3.12 -5.18
N HIS A 187 -0.23 -3.12 -6.44
CA HIS A 187 -0.75 -3.97 -7.51
C HIS A 187 -0.44 -5.43 -7.26
N ARG A 188 -1.49 -6.24 -7.10
CA ARG A 188 -1.39 -7.66 -6.78
C ARG A 188 -0.96 -8.48 -7.97
N GLY A 189 0.22 -9.09 -7.85
CA GLY A 189 0.75 -10.04 -8.82
C GLY A 189 0.14 -11.45 -8.72
N ARG A 190 0.43 -12.28 -9.72
CA ARG A 190 0.02 -13.69 -9.75
C ARG A 190 0.92 -14.53 -8.84
N ASN A 191 0.32 -15.50 -8.13
CA ASN A 191 1.05 -16.39 -7.23
C ASN A 191 1.59 -17.66 -7.94
N ASP A 192 1.18 -17.90 -9.19
CA ASP A 192 1.56 -19.09 -9.97
C ASP A 192 2.92 -18.97 -10.69
N ARG A 193 3.63 -17.89 -10.46
CA ARG A 193 4.97 -17.63 -11.03
C ARG A 193 5.88 -16.94 -10.01
N PRO A 194 7.22 -17.05 -10.14
CA PRO A 194 8.15 -16.31 -9.29
C PRO A 194 7.93 -14.79 -9.37
N GLN A 195 8.28 -14.07 -8.29
CA GLN A 195 8.33 -12.61 -8.33
C GLN A 195 9.44 -12.16 -9.29
N ASP A 196 9.09 -11.29 -10.23
CA ASP A 196 10.06 -10.57 -11.05
C ASP A 196 10.81 -9.55 -10.17
N PRO A 197 12.14 -9.68 -10.03
CA PRO A 197 12.93 -8.75 -9.21
C PRO A 197 12.98 -7.33 -9.78
N LYS A 198 12.69 -7.13 -11.07
CA LYS A 198 12.61 -5.82 -11.73
C LYS A 198 11.23 -5.21 -11.66
N VAL A 199 10.22 -6.03 -11.36
CA VAL A 199 8.81 -5.63 -11.31
C VAL A 199 8.37 -4.87 -12.57
N GLU A 200 8.86 -5.29 -13.74
CA GLU A 200 8.63 -4.61 -15.03
C GLU A 200 7.14 -4.50 -15.39
N SER A 201 6.32 -5.40 -14.88
CA SER A 201 4.86 -5.34 -15.07
C SER A 201 4.11 -4.47 -14.05
N GLY A 202 4.80 -3.92 -13.05
CA GLY A 202 4.22 -3.19 -11.93
C GLY A 202 3.51 -4.05 -10.89
N TYR A 203 3.42 -5.39 -11.10
CA TYR A 203 2.74 -6.29 -10.17
C TYR A 203 3.69 -6.91 -9.15
N LEU A 204 3.30 -6.82 -7.86
CA LEU A 204 3.98 -7.49 -6.75
C LEU A 204 3.15 -8.66 -6.23
N ARG A 205 3.79 -9.78 -5.98
CA ARG A 205 3.15 -10.86 -5.23
C ARG A 205 2.92 -10.44 -3.79
N GLU A 206 1.73 -10.72 -3.30
CA GLU A 206 1.34 -10.36 -1.93
C GLU A 206 2.21 -11.07 -0.88
N ASP A 207 2.48 -12.38 -1.07
CA ASP A 207 3.33 -13.17 -0.17
C ASP A 207 4.79 -12.68 -0.16
N TYR A 208 5.34 -12.27 -1.32
CA TYR A 208 6.64 -11.64 -1.41
C TYR A 208 6.68 -10.32 -0.62
N THR A 209 5.65 -9.48 -0.81
CA THR A 209 5.52 -8.20 -0.09
C THR A 209 5.46 -8.42 1.42
N ILE A 210 4.65 -9.39 1.88
CA ILE A 210 4.56 -9.74 3.30
C ILE A 210 5.92 -10.18 3.85
N ALA A 211 6.64 -11.03 3.13
CA ALA A 211 7.97 -11.50 3.53
C ALA A 211 8.99 -10.35 3.61
N LEU A 212 8.97 -9.46 2.60
CA LEU A 212 9.86 -8.29 2.53
C LEU A 212 9.64 -7.34 3.73
N VAL A 213 8.38 -7.01 4.03
CA VAL A 213 8.04 -6.08 5.12
C VAL A 213 8.31 -6.71 6.49
N LYS A 214 8.05 -8.02 6.65
CA LYS A 214 8.44 -8.76 7.88
C LYS A 214 9.95 -8.79 8.09
N LYS A 215 10.75 -8.95 7.04
CA LYS A 215 12.22 -8.86 7.11
C LYS A 215 12.69 -7.51 7.65
N ALA A 216 11.97 -6.42 7.37
CA ALA A 216 12.25 -5.09 7.90
C ALA A 216 11.83 -4.91 9.39
N GLY A 217 11.29 -5.95 10.04
CA GLY A 217 10.95 -5.97 11.46
C GLY A 217 9.47 -5.74 11.79
N PHE A 218 8.62 -5.63 10.80
CA PHE A 218 7.17 -5.40 10.98
C PHE A 218 6.39 -6.71 11.20
N GLU A 219 5.25 -6.60 11.86
CA GLU A 219 4.26 -7.68 12.02
C GLU A 219 3.05 -7.40 11.11
N LEU A 220 2.63 -8.39 10.30
CA LEU A 220 1.36 -8.30 9.58
C LEU A 220 0.21 -8.41 10.59
N VAL A 221 -0.67 -7.41 10.61
CA VAL A 221 -1.82 -7.35 11.52
C VAL A 221 -3.17 -7.29 10.82
N GLY A 222 -3.18 -7.24 9.50
CA GLY A 222 -4.39 -7.33 8.69
C GLY A 222 -4.10 -7.28 7.20
N SER A 223 -5.02 -7.87 6.43
CA SER A 223 -5.12 -7.73 4.98
C SER A 223 -6.57 -7.43 4.60
N SER A 224 -6.78 -6.80 3.45
CA SER A 224 -8.13 -6.47 2.97
C SER A 224 -8.23 -6.62 1.46
N GLU A 225 -9.37 -7.10 1.03
CA GLU A 225 -9.76 -7.22 -0.38
C GLU A 225 -10.55 -6.00 -0.89
N ILE A 226 -10.50 -4.87 -0.16
CA ILE A 226 -11.27 -3.65 -0.48
C ILE A 226 -11.03 -3.20 -1.93
N ASN A 227 -9.77 -3.28 -2.40
CA ASN A 227 -9.35 -2.83 -3.73
C ASN A 227 -9.07 -4.00 -4.69
N ALA A 228 -9.63 -5.18 -4.41
CA ALA A 228 -9.51 -6.33 -5.29
C ALA A 228 -10.31 -6.13 -6.58
N ASN A 229 -9.69 -6.42 -7.72
CA ASN A 229 -10.34 -6.41 -9.03
C ASN A 229 -10.17 -7.76 -9.74
N PRO A 230 -11.14 -8.67 -9.64
CA PRO A 230 -11.04 -9.99 -10.26
C PRO A 230 -11.06 -9.97 -11.81
N LYS A 231 -11.36 -8.82 -12.44
CA LYS A 231 -11.29 -8.65 -13.89
C LYS A 231 -9.86 -8.43 -14.38
N ASP A 232 -8.94 -8.04 -13.49
CA ASP A 232 -7.54 -7.87 -13.83
C ASP A 232 -6.84 -9.23 -13.89
N THR A 233 -6.55 -9.68 -15.11
CA THR A 233 -5.88 -10.97 -15.39
C THR A 233 -4.37 -10.92 -15.20
N LYS A 234 -3.78 -9.73 -15.07
CA LYS A 234 -2.36 -9.47 -14.74
C LYS A 234 -1.37 -9.97 -15.81
N ASP A 235 -1.83 -10.12 -17.04
CA ASP A 235 -1.07 -10.59 -18.22
C ASP A 235 -1.11 -9.60 -19.39
N TRP A 236 -1.30 -8.32 -19.07
CA TRP A 236 -1.37 -7.22 -20.01
C TRP A 236 -0.01 -6.91 -20.62
N VAL A 237 -0.03 -6.38 -21.84
CA VAL A 237 1.17 -6.13 -22.66
C VAL A 237 2.20 -5.21 -21.99
N ASP A 238 1.73 -4.17 -21.29
CA ASP A 238 2.58 -3.25 -20.50
C ASP A 238 2.31 -3.40 -19.00
N GLY A 239 1.97 -4.62 -18.56
CA GLY A 239 1.61 -4.84 -17.16
C GLY A 239 0.41 -3.99 -16.73
N VAL A 240 0.39 -3.57 -15.47
CA VAL A 240 -0.71 -2.79 -14.89
C VAL A 240 -0.95 -1.46 -15.60
N TRP A 241 0.06 -0.89 -16.25
CA TRP A 241 -0.06 0.39 -16.97
C TRP A 241 -0.91 0.31 -18.22
N THR A 242 -1.21 -0.90 -18.73
CA THR A 242 -2.21 -1.11 -19.79
C THR A 242 -3.61 -0.70 -19.36
N LEU A 243 -3.91 -0.82 -18.05
CA LEU A 243 -5.20 -0.49 -17.45
C LEU A 243 -5.32 1.00 -17.07
N PRO A 244 -6.56 1.49 -16.76
CA PRO A 244 -6.74 2.81 -16.17
C PRO A 244 -5.92 3.00 -14.88
N PRO A 245 -5.46 4.21 -14.61
CA PRO A 245 -5.67 5.44 -15.34
C PRO A 245 -4.67 5.66 -16.49
N THR A 246 -3.61 4.84 -16.57
CA THR A 246 -2.49 5.07 -17.51
C THR A 246 -2.90 4.82 -18.95
N LEU A 247 -3.57 3.67 -19.21
CA LEU A 247 -4.00 3.29 -20.56
C LEU A 247 -2.86 3.41 -21.60
N SER A 248 -1.72 2.79 -21.29
CA SER A 248 -0.45 2.90 -22.05
C SER A 248 -0.59 2.58 -23.53
N GLN A 249 -1.58 1.77 -23.92
CA GLN A 249 -1.86 1.41 -25.31
C GLN A 249 -2.64 2.50 -26.09
N GLY A 250 -2.92 3.66 -25.45
CA GLY A 250 -3.68 4.73 -26.08
C GLY A 250 -5.08 4.32 -26.48
N ASP A 251 -5.41 4.43 -27.77
CA ASP A 251 -6.73 4.07 -28.30
C ASP A 251 -6.88 2.59 -28.65
N LYS A 252 -5.78 1.82 -28.70
CA LYS A 252 -5.82 0.39 -29.00
C LYS A 252 -6.54 -0.35 -27.86
N ASP A 253 -7.62 -1.05 -28.21
CA ASP A 253 -8.44 -1.84 -27.28
C ASP A 253 -8.91 -1.08 -26.03
N ARG A 254 -8.91 0.26 -26.08
CA ARG A 254 -9.23 1.14 -24.95
C ARG A 254 -10.52 0.78 -24.23
N ALA A 255 -11.59 0.49 -24.98
CA ALA A 255 -12.88 0.11 -24.40
C ALA A 255 -12.77 -1.17 -23.55
N ARG A 256 -11.97 -2.14 -23.97
CA ARG A 256 -11.68 -3.37 -23.22
C ARG A 256 -10.97 -3.05 -21.91
N TYR A 257 -9.91 -2.25 -21.95
CA TYR A 257 -9.15 -1.90 -20.75
C TYR A 257 -9.95 -1.07 -19.77
N VAL A 258 -10.75 -0.12 -20.26
CA VAL A 258 -11.68 0.67 -19.42
C VAL A 258 -12.74 -0.24 -18.76
N ALA A 259 -13.23 -1.27 -19.45
CA ALA A 259 -14.20 -2.23 -18.89
C ALA A 259 -13.61 -3.12 -17.79
N VAL A 260 -12.29 -3.34 -17.77
CA VAL A 260 -11.59 -4.00 -16.67
C VAL A 260 -11.54 -3.08 -15.45
N GLY A 261 -11.25 -1.81 -15.64
CA GLY A 261 -11.03 -0.85 -14.55
C GLY A 261 -9.58 -0.73 -14.11
N GLU A 262 -9.32 -0.13 -12.94
CA GLU A 262 -7.97 -0.08 -12.36
C GLU A 262 -7.46 -1.49 -11.98
N GLY A 263 -6.14 -1.66 -11.88
CA GLY A 263 -5.52 -2.94 -11.53
C GLY A 263 -5.99 -3.52 -10.20
N ASP A 264 -5.87 -4.83 -10.06
CA ASP A 264 -6.12 -5.54 -8.80
C ASP A 264 -5.07 -5.14 -7.76
N ASN A 265 -5.51 -4.72 -6.57
CA ASN A 265 -4.61 -4.30 -5.51
C ASN A 265 -4.83 -5.12 -4.24
N PHE A 266 -3.74 -5.43 -3.54
CA PHE A 266 -3.80 -5.85 -2.15
C PHE A 266 -3.71 -4.63 -1.23
N VAL A 267 -4.33 -4.72 -0.05
CA VAL A 267 -4.21 -3.72 1.01
C VAL A 267 -3.75 -4.42 2.27
N LEU A 268 -2.53 -4.08 2.73
CA LEU A 268 -1.86 -4.73 3.85
C LEU A 268 -1.60 -3.74 4.98
N LYS A 269 -1.89 -4.17 6.20
CA LYS A 269 -1.67 -3.42 7.43
C LYS A 269 -0.60 -4.10 8.26
N PHE A 270 0.49 -3.41 8.49
CA PHE A 270 1.58 -3.88 9.34
C PHE A 270 1.70 -3.01 10.60
N ARG A 271 2.27 -3.58 11.64
CA ARG A 271 2.55 -2.89 12.89
C ARG A 271 4.03 -2.98 13.22
N LYS A 272 4.62 -1.86 13.62
CA LYS A 272 5.92 -1.89 14.31
C LYS A 272 5.73 -2.50 15.69
N PRO A 273 6.48 -3.53 16.10
CA PRO A 273 6.38 -4.09 17.44
C PRO A 273 6.49 -3.01 18.54
N ALA A 274 5.78 -3.23 19.65
CA ALA A 274 5.79 -2.30 20.76
C ALA A 274 7.10 -2.35 21.61
N ARG A 275 7.95 -3.36 21.33
CA ARG A 275 9.22 -3.58 22.03
C ARG A 275 10.34 -3.82 21.06
#